data_0ff9772f7d8de6d718317634f4ab8c16
#
_entry.id   0ff9772f7d8de6d718317634f4ab8c16
#
_cell.length_a   1.000
_cell.length_b   1.000
_cell.length_c   1.000
_cell.angle_alpha   90.00
_cell.angle_beta   90.00
_cell.angle_gamma   90.00
#
_symmetry.space_group_name_H-M   'P 1'
#
loop_
_entity.id
_entity.type
_entity.pdbx_description
1 polymer ?
#
loop_
_entity_poly.entity_id
_entity_poly.type
_entity_poly.pdbx_seq_one_letter_code
_entity_poly.pdbx_strand_id
1 'polypeptide(L)'
;MTKPVFSKPFTQQEAIPEAGIARAVEIMKTGRLHRYNLLPDEAGEAAALEMEYAKWQGADYCIACTSGGYAIQLGLRVCGVKPGDKV
;
A
#
# COMPACT_ATOMS: atom_id res chain seq x y z
N MET A 1 -23.04 25.12 13.43
CA MET A 1 -22.26 24.38 12.45
C MET A 1 -22.87 23.00 12.20
N THR A 2 -23.28 22.72 10.99
CA THR A 2 -23.80 21.41 10.63
C THR A 2 -22.63 20.43 10.51
N LYS A 3 -22.77 19.23 11.07
CA LYS A 3 -21.77 18.18 10.90
C LYS A 3 -21.76 17.73 9.44
N PRO A 4 -20.58 17.51 8.84
CA PRO A 4 -20.52 16.97 7.49
C PRO A 4 -21.15 15.58 7.47
N VAL A 5 -22.04 15.36 6.53
CA VAL A 5 -22.73 14.08 6.35
C VAL A 5 -22.15 13.40 5.13
N PHE A 6 -21.73 12.15 5.27
CA PHE A 6 -21.29 11.33 4.14
C PHE A 6 -22.51 11.02 3.25
N SER A 7 -22.48 11.50 2.02
CA SER A 7 -23.60 11.39 1.07
C SER A 7 -23.33 10.50 -0.12
N LYS A 8 -22.09 10.03 -0.28
CA LYS A 8 -21.72 9.16 -1.38
C LYS A 8 -22.06 7.69 -1.06
N PRO A 9 -22.42 6.87 -2.05
CA PRO A 9 -22.57 5.43 -1.83
C PRO A 9 -21.24 4.78 -1.48
N PHE A 10 -21.24 3.81 -0.58
CA PHE A 10 -20.04 3.07 -0.19
C PHE A 10 -19.43 2.25 -1.34
N THR A 11 -20.21 2.00 -2.37
CA THR A 11 -19.77 1.27 -3.57
C THR A 11 -19.18 2.16 -4.66
N GLN A 12 -19.11 3.48 -4.42
CA GLN A 12 -18.54 4.41 -5.38
C GLN A 12 -17.04 4.17 -5.50
N GLN A 13 -16.58 4.04 -6.74
CA GLN A 13 -15.17 3.93 -7.07
C GLN A 13 -14.67 5.24 -7.67
N GLU A 14 -13.45 5.60 -7.33
CA GLU A 14 -12.77 6.75 -7.91
C GLU A 14 -11.88 6.29 -9.08
N ALA A 15 -11.79 7.12 -10.11
CA ALA A 15 -10.90 6.86 -11.22
C ALA A 15 -9.44 6.96 -10.79
N ILE A 16 -8.59 6.11 -11.36
CA ILE A 16 -7.14 6.23 -11.16
C ILE A 16 -6.65 7.49 -11.89
N PRO A 17 -5.85 8.35 -11.24
CA PRO A 17 -5.29 9.53 -11.90
C PRO A 17 -4.47 9.18 -13.14
N GLU A 18 -4.55 10.01 -14.18
CA GLU A 18 -3.81 9.80 -15.43
C GLU A 18 -2.30 9.60 -15.22
N ALA A 19 -1.69 10.33 -14.29
CA ALA A 19 -0.29 10.17 -13.96
C ALA A 19 0.04 8.76 -13.44
N GLY A 20 -0.86 8.18 -12.65
CA GLY A 20 -0.73 6.80 -12.16
C GLY A 20 -0.86 5.77 -13.29
N ILE A 21 -1.81 5.98 -14.19
CA ILE A 21 -1.99 5.12 -15.37
C ILE A 21 -0.75 5.16 -16.27
N ALA A 22 -0.25 6.36 -16.57
CA ALA A 22 0.94 6.55 -17.39
C ALA A 22 2.16 5.85 -16.76
N ARG A 23 2.35 6.01 -15.45
CA ARG A 23 3.45 5.35 -14.74
C ARG A 23 3.33 3.83 -14.77
N ALA A 24 2.14 3.30 -14.57
CA ALA A 24 1.89 1.85 -14.66
C ALA A 24 2.23 1.30 -16.05
N VAL A 25 1.84 2.02 -17.10
CA VAL A 25 2.17 1.63 -18.50
C VAL A 25 3.68 1.62 -18.72
N GLU A 26 4.42 2.61 -18.23
CA GLU A 26 5.88 2.63 -18.33
C GLU A 26 6.52 1.42 -17.66
N ILE A 27 6.09 1.08 -16.45
CA ILE A 27 6.60 -0.08 -15.72
C ILE A 27 6.28 -1.38 -16.45
N MET A 28 5.05 -1.53 -16.94
CA MET A 28 4.64 -2.71 -17.70
C MET A 28 5.50 -2.90 -18.95
N LYS A 29 5.88 -1.82 -19.64
CA LYS A 29 6.77 -1.87 -20.82
C LYS A 29 8.17 -2.39 -20.48
N THR A 30 8.63 -2.23 -19.24
CA THR A 30 9.93 -2.78 -18.81
C THR A 30 9.87 -4.28 -18.57
N GLY A 31 8.70 -4.84 -18.31
CA GLY A 31 8.52 -6.22 -17.88
C GLY A 31 8.99 -6.51 -16.44
N ARG A 32 9.61 -5.54 -15.78
CA ARG A 32 10.12 -5.71 -14.39
C ARG A 32 9.05 -5.32 -13.39
N LEU A 33 8.18 -6.28 -13.08
CA LEU A 33 7.05 -6.09 -12.16
C LEU A 33 7.34 -6.55 -10.72
N HIS A 34 8.58 -6.95 -10.45
CA HIS A 34 9.01 -7.41 -9.13
C HIS A 34 9.47 -6.22 -8.28
N ARG A 35 9.32 -6.33 -6.96
CA ARG A 35 9.92 -5.37 -6.05
C ARG A 35 11.42 -5.59 -5.82
N TYR A 36 11.96 -6.69 -6.32
CA TYR A 36 13.38 -7.06 -6.29
C TYR A 36 13.94 -7.11 -7.73
N ASN A 37 15.22 -7.33 -7.88
CA ASN A 37 15.93 -7.33 -9.17
C ASN A 37 15.81 -5.98 -9.92
N LEU A 38 15.91 -4.91 -9.16
CA LEU A 38 15.94 -3.55 -9.71
C LEU A 38 17.33 -3.24 -10.28
N LEU A 39 17.38 -2.36 -11.27
CA LEU A 39 18.65 -1.82 -11.75
C LEU A 39 19.28 -0.93 -10.67
N PRO A 40 20.62 -0.75 -10.66
CA PRO A 40 21.29 0.01 -9.60
C PRO A 40 20.74 1.40 -9.34
N ASP A 41 20.24 2.08 -10.38
CA ASP A 41 19.71 3.44 -10.29
C ASP A 41 18.17 3.49 -10.31
N GLU A 42 17.51 2.35 -10.19
CA GLU A 42 16.06 2.25 -10.27
C GLU A 42 15.44 2.24 -8.87
N ALA A 43 14.60 3.22 -8.58
CA ALA A 43 13.78 3.23 -7.37
C ALA A 43 12.58 2.30 -7.58
N GLY A 44 12.40 1.30 -6.69
CA GLY A 44 11.23 0.43 -6.74
C GLY A 44 9.95 1.15 -6.34
N GLU A 45 8.88 0.97 -7.10
CA GLU A 45 7.59 1.62 -6.84
C GLU A 45 7.01 1.21 -5.47
N ALA A 46 7.14 -0.07 -5.09
CA ALA A 46 6.69 -0.52 -3.78
C ALA A 46 7.48 0.15 -2.64
N ALA A 47 8.79 0.28 -2.78
CA ALA A 47 9.62 0.96 -1.79
C ALA A 47 9.29 2.46 -1.70
N ALA A 48 9.04 3.10 -2.83
CA ALA A 48 8.62 4.51 -2.87
C ALA A 48 7.28 4.70 -2.14
N LEU A 49 6.30 3.84 -2.40
CA LEU A 49 5.01 3.85 -1.71
C LEU A 49 5.19 3.68 -0.19
N GLU A 50 6.01 2.72 0.22
CA GLU A 50 6.27 2.45 1.65
C GLU A 50 6.88 3.67 2.34
N MET A 51 7.83 4.35 1.71
CA MET A 51 8.45 5.56 2.26
C MET A 51 7.46 6.73 2.34
N GLU A 52 6.72 6.99 1.27
CA GLU A 52 5.74 8.07 1.23
C GLU A 52 4.61 7.85 2.24
N TYR A 53 4.10 6.63 2.33
CA TYR A 53 3.02 6.30 3.26
C TYR A 53 3.47 6.36 4.72
N ALA A 54 4.66 5.86 5.04
CA ALA A 54 5.24 5.99 6.38
C ALA A 54 5.34 7.46 6.80
N LYS A 55 5.86 8.31 5.91
CA LYS A 55 5.97 9.75 6.15
C LYS A 55 4.59 10.39 6.36
N TRP A 56 3.61 10.05 5.53
CA TRP A 56 2.25 10.59 5.64
C TRP A 56 1.58 10.18 6.95
N GLN A 57 1.74 8.91 7.38
CA GLN A 57 1.23 8.39 8.64
C GLN A 57 1.98 8.90 9.88
N GLY A 58 3.18 9.44 9.72
CA GLY A 58 4.05 9.77 10.85
C GLY A 58 4.68 8.55 11.52
N ALA A 59 4.82 7.45 10.78
CA ALA A 59 5.47 6.23 11.23
C ALA A 59 6.90 6.15 10.71
N ASP A 60 7.78 5.43 11.43
CA ASP A 60 9.16 5.24 11.00
C ASP A 60 9.27 4.27 9.82
N TYR A 61 8.37 3.29 9.77
CA TYR A 61 8.39 2.22 8.77
C TYR A 61 7.00 1.91 8.25
N CYS A 62 6.95 1.43 7.03
CA CYS A 62 5.75 0.89 6.41
C CYS A 62 6.16 -0.27 5.49
N ILE A 63 5.38 -1.31 5.44
CA ILE A 63 5.54 -2.40 4.49
C ILE A 63 4.25 -2.62 3.71
N ALA A 64 4.36 -2.67 2.39
CA ALA A 64 3.25 -2.99 1.52
C ALA A 64 3.06 -4.51 1.45
N CYS A 65 1.84 -4.96 1.72
CA CYS A 65 1.46 -6.37 1.71
C CYS A 65 0.51 -6.67 0.56
N THR A 66 0.38 -7.94 0.22
CA THR A 66 -0.47 -8.41 -0.88
C THR A 66 -1.97 -8.27 -0.61
N SER A 67 -2.38 -8.19 0.65
CA SER A 67 -3.79 -8.02 1.04
C SER A 67 -3.90 -7.48 2.46
N GLY A 68 -5.05 -6.87 2.78
CA GLY A 68 -5.38 -6.44 4.13
C GLY A 68 -5.43 -7.60 5.13
N GLY A 69 -5.95 -8.76 4.71
CA GLY A 69 -5.97 -9.97 5.55
C GLY A 69 -4.57 -10.45 5.91
N TYR A 70 -3.66 -10.45 4.95
CA TYR A 70 -2.26 -10.79 5.22
C TYR A 70 -1.58 -9.75 6.13
N ALA A 71 -1.87 -8.47 5.94
CA ALA A 71 -1.34 -7.40 6.79
C ALA A 71 -1.76 -7.56 8.26
N ILE A 72 -3.02 -7.92 8.51
CA ILE A 72 -3.53 -8.21 9.86
C ILE A 72 -2.81 -9.42 10.45
N GLN A 73 -2.68 -10.51 9.70
CA GLN A 73 -1.97 -11.71 10.14
C GLN A 73 -0.51 -11.39 10.50
N LEU A 74 0.17 -10.63 9.65
CA LEU A 74 1.56 -10.21 9.89
C LEU A 74 1.66 -9.36 11.16
N GLY A 75 0.76 -8.39 11.33
CA GLY A 75 0.70 -7.56 12.52
C GLY A 75 0.52 -8.35 13.81
N LEU A 76 -0.40 -9.32 13.81
CA LEU A 76 -0.62 -10.20 14.96
C LEU A 76 0.62 -11.02 15.30
N ARG A 77 1.31 -11.57 14.29
CA ARG A 77 2.56 -12.32 14.50
C ARG A 77 3.67 -11.45 15.08
N VAL A 78 3.83 -10.24 14.56
CA VAL A 78 4.84 -9.29 15.05
C VAL A 78 4.56 -8.90 16.51
N CYS A 79 3.30 -8.82 16.91
CA CYS A 79 2.90 -8.59 18.30
C CYS A 79 3.04 -9.82 19.20
N GLY A 80 3.49 -10.95 18.68
CA GLY A 80 3.72 -12.17 19.45
C GLY A 80 2.48 -13.03 19.70
N VAL A 81 1.38 -12.78 18.98
CA VAL A 81 0.17 -13.59 19.08
C VAL A 81 0.41 -14.97 18.47
N LYS A 82 0.05 -16.00 19.19
CA LYS A 82 0.26 -17.42 18.85
C LYS A 82 -1.09 -18.15 18.71
N PRO A 83 -1.11 -19.31 18.03
CA PRO A 83 -2.30 -20.16 17.99
C PRO A 83 -2.82 -20.46 19.40
N GLY A 84 -4.13 -20.29 19.60
CA GLY A 84 -4.78 -20.45 20.91
C GLY A 84 -4.91 -19.18 21.73
N ASP A 85 -4.18 -18.13 21.41
CA ASP A 85 -4.32 -16.85 22.08
C ASP A 85 -5.68 -16.20 21.76
N LYS A 86 -6.21 -15.49 22.75
CA LYS A 86 -7.41 -14.66 22.57
C LYS A 86 -7.00 -13.22 22.22
N VAL A 87 -7.67 -12.70 21.23
CA VAL A 87 -7.49 -11.30 20.77
C VAL A 87 -8.82 -10.56 20.74
#